data_cc71a71d04268fe63b0e101681164f88
#
_entry.id   cc71a71d04268fe63b0e101681164f88
#
_cell.length_a   1.000
_cell.length_b   1.000
_cell.length_c   1.000
_cell.angle_alpha   90.00
_cell.angle_beta   90.00
_cell.angle_gamma   90.00
#
_symmetry.space_group_name_H-M   'P 1'
#
loop_
_entity.id
_entity.type
_entity.pdbx_description
1 polymer ?
#
loop_
_entity_poly.entity_id
_entity_poly.type
_entity_poly.pdbx_seq_one_letter_code
_entity_poly.pdbx_strand_id
1 'polypeptide(L)'
;MTAIPSILVPLRNYTFLLLSILFVSCNTDNKPGNSNNTTTKPTSVSGNEFNTDKLRTATTAVIDKNIRSIFQDKKGNYWFGTNGAGVYRYDGKTIRHFTAKDGLAGNQVQSIQEDQSGNIFFGTGGFGVSKFDGQNFTTLTTKENVQVSNGSARDWKTAPTDLWFYAGGGAFRYNGSSLVYLPLVNPGLNTKNPQSSPYELSSYAVYSILQDKKGTIWFGTQARGVCRFDGQSFTWFTEKGLSGPAVLGLFEDSKGNIWFGNNGAGLFRYDGKTLTNFTAEKKLGNNEFSVAGKPGPGTLARIYSINEDKLGNLWIGTVDAGAWRYDGDTLTNFTTKDGLTSNAINTIYKDKFGELWFGTDGDGMCRFNGKTFTALVVQ
;
A
#
# COMPACT_ATOMS: atom_id res chain seq x y z
N MET A 1 -21.80 -12.43 53.02
CA MET A 1 -22.42 -12.05 51.75
C MET A 1 -22.20 -10.58 51.54
N THR A 2 -21.16 -10.24 50.82
CA THR A 2 -20.79 -8.84 50.47
C THR A 2 -20.76 -8.74 48.96
N ALA A 3 -21.64 -7.90 48.41
CA ALA A 3 -21.83 -7.68 47.02
C ALA A 3 -20.67 -6.85 46.45
N ILE A 4 -20.12 -7.26 45.29
CA ILE A 4 -19.12 -6.52 44.50
C ILE A 4 -19.88 -5.61 43.52
N PRO A 5 -19.58 -4.32 43.45
CA PRO A 5 -20.23 -3.45 42.48
C PRO A 5 -19.63 -3.64 41.09
N SER A 6 -20.49 -3.88 40.12
CA SER A 6 -20.18 -3.90 38.68
C SER A 6 -19.89 -2.49 38.19
N ILE A 7 -18.67 -2.26 37.72
CA ILE A 7 -18.28 -1.03 37.02
C ILE A 7 -18.69 -1.15 35.55
N LEU A 8 -19.77 -0.48 35.19
CA LEU A 8 -20.16 -0.24 33.80
C LEU A 8 -19.17 0.79 33.17
N VAL A 9 -18.36 0.34 32.27
CA VAL A 9 -17.56 1.22 31.39
C VAL A 9 -18.45 1.62 30.22
N PRO A 10 -18.69 2.91 29.97
CA PRO A 10 -19.51 3.33 28.83
C PRO A 10 -18.79 3.05 27.51
N LEU A 11 -19.47 2.35 26.61
CA LEU A 11 -19.09 2.25 25.20
C LEU A 11 -19.08 3.64 24.57
N ARG A 12 -17.91 4.16 24.33
CA ARG A 12 -17.72 5.40 23.59
C ARG A 12 -17.84 5.06 22.11
N ASN A 13 -18.93 5.53 21.49
CA ASN A 13 -19.14 5.48 20.05
C ASN A 13 -18.02 6.23 19.34
N TYR A 14 -17.15 5.50 18.67
CA TYR A 14 -16.19 6.08 17.72
C TYR A 14 -16.88 6.24 16.38
N THR A 15 -17.48 7.41 16.18
CA THR A 15 -17.86 7.86 14.85
C THR A 15 -16.59 8.24 14.10
N PHE A 16 -16.11 7.36 13.21
CA PHE A 16 -15.00 7.68 12.32
C PHE A 16 -15.51 8.64 11.25
N LEU A 17 -15.15 9.89 11.43
CA LEU A 17 -15.33 10.94 10.42
C LEU A 17 -14.39 10.60 9.26
N LEU A 18 -14.96 10.19 8.12
CA LEU A 18 -14.30 10.25 6.82
C LEU A 18 -14.09 11.74 6.51
N LEU A 19 -12.92 12.27 6.87
CA LEU A 19 -12.53 13.63 6.51
C LEU A 19 -12.19 13.66 5.02
N SER A 20 -13.22 13.92 4.20
CA SER A 20 -13.04 14.48 2.87
C SER A 20 -12.62 15.94 3.07
N ILE A 21 -11.32 16.19 3.05
CA ILE A 21 -10.78 17.55 3.11
C ILE A 21 -10.98 18.19 1.74
N LEU A 22 -11.99 19.05 1.63
CA LEU A 22 -12.12 20.00 0.54
C LEU A 22 -11.11 21.12 0.76
N PHE A 23 -10.03 21.14 -0.02
CA PHE A 23 -9.14 22.27 -0.08
C PHE A 23 -9.64 23.28 -1.12
N VAL A 24 -9.95 24.46 -0.64
CA VAL A 24 -10.15 25.66 -1.47
C VAL A 24 -8.77 26.16 -1.87
N SER A 25 -8.52 26.23 -3.19
CA SER A 25 -7.30 26.79 -3.78
C SER A 25 -7.39 28.32 -3.77
N CYS A 26 -6.41 28.98 -3.17
CA CYS A 26 -6.12 30.39 -3.44
C CYS A 26 -4.91 30.48 -4.38
N ASN A 27 -5.15 31.00 -5.58
CA ASN A 27 -4.13 31.43 -6.54
C ASN A 27 -3.38 32.66 -6.02
N THR A 28 -2.07 32.66 -6.11
CA THR A 28 -1.28 33.91 -6.24
C THR A 28 -0.19 33.68 -7.29
N ASP A 29 -0.32 34.49 -8.36
CA ASP A 29 0.67 34.63 -9.43
C ASP A 29 1.98 35.22 -8.93
N ASN A 30 3.13 34.71 -9.43
CA ASN A 30 4.30 35.54 -9.70
C ASN A 30 5.22 34.91 -10.75
N LYS A 31 5.65 35.72 -11.70
CA LYS A 31 6.44 35.46 -12.90
C LYS A 31 7.97 35.60 -12.67
N PRO A 32 8.82 35.27 -13.65
CA PRO A 32 10.08 34.57 -13.50
C PRO A 32 11.33 35.45 -13.56
N GLY A 33 12.41 34.92 -13.00
CA GLY A 33 13.77 35.45 -13.18
C GLY A 33 14.68 34.43 -13.85
N ASN A 34 15.29 34.87 -14.94
CA ASN A 34 16.25 34.16 -15.79
C ASN A 34 17.65 34.14 -15.15
N SER A 35 18.35 33.02 -15.12
CA SER A 35 19.81 33.02 -15.17
C SER A 35 20.39 31.70 -15.68
N ASN A 36 21.15 31.79 -16.76
CA ASN A 36 21.98 30.76 -17.34
C ASN A 36 23.15 30.40 -16.42
N ASN A 37 23.47 29.12 -16.27
CA ASN A 37 24.83 28.67 -16.04
C ASN A 37 25.05 27.24 -16.55
N THR A 38 25.95 27.15 -17.50
CA THR A 38 26.59 25.97 -18.09
C THR A 38 27.53 25.32 -17.08
N THR A 39 27.43 24.02 -16.85
CA THR A 39 28.55 23.21 -16.34
C THR A 39 28.52 21.78 -16.89
N THR A 40 29.70 21.31 -17.16
CA THR A 40 30.18 20.16 -17.88
C THR A 40 29.80 18.79 -17.30
N LYS A 41 29.59 17.83 -18.19
CA LYS A 41 29.20 16.46 -18.08
C LYS A 41 30.32 15.53 -17.56
N PRO A 42 30.07 14.55 -16.69
CA PRO A 42 30.91 13.35 -16.61
C PRO A 42 30.30 12.20 -17.42
N THR A 43 31.19 11.43 -18.01
CA THR A 43 30.98 10.32 -18.95
C THR A 43 30.23 9.12 -18.32
N SER A 44 29.28 8.57 -19.07
CA SER A 44 28.35 7.52 -18.66
C SER A 44 28.90 6.12 -18.89
N VAL A 45 28.56 5.22 -17.96
CA VAL A 45 28.59 3.75 -18.13
C VAL A 45 27.19 3.32 -18.58
N SER A 46 27.11 2.61 -19.72
CA SER A 46 25.86 2.19 -20.35
C SER A 46 25.16 1.06 -19.59
N GLY A 47 24.22 1.41 -18.74
CA GLY A 47 23.09 0.57 -18.39
C GLY A 47 21.86 1.20 -19.03
N ASN A 48 20.86 0.40 -19.43
CA ASN A 48 19.59 0.91 -19.95
C ASN A 48 18.90 1.79 -18.88
N GLU A 49 19.31 3.06 -18.83
CA GLU A 49 18.72 4.05 -17.95
C GLU A 49 17.27 4.29 -18.38
N PHE A 50 16.35 4.16 -17.44
CA PHE A 50 14.99 4.65 -17.62
C PHE A 50 15.08 6.16 -17.88
N ASN A 51 14.81 6.55 -19.13
CA ASN A 51 14.95 7.93 -19.55
C ASN A 51 13.75 8.75 -19.05
N THR A 52 13.92 9.44 -17.92
CA THR A 52 12.91 10.35 -17.36
C THR A 52 12.57 11.50 -18.31
N ASP A 53 13.48 11.89 -19.22
CA ASP A 53 13.21 12.89 -20.24
C ASP A 53 12.18 12.41 -21.27
N LYS A 54 12.07 11.10 -21.51
CA LYS A 54 11.00 10.52 -22.34
C LYS A 54 9.62 10.60 -21.69
N LEU A 55 9.53 10.58 -20.36
CA LEU A 55 8.26 10.81 -19.68
C LEU A 55 7.78 12.26 -19.86
N ARG A 56 8.71 13.21 -19.91
CA ARG A 56 8.42 14.65 -20.18
C ARG A 56 7.92 14.91 -21.59
N THR A 57 8.30 14.07 -22.55
CA THR A 57 7.92 14.23 -23.97
C THR A 57 6.70 13.39 -24.37
N ALA A 58 6.20 12.53 -23.48
CA ALA A 58 4.98 11.76 -23.69
C ALA A 58 3.77 12.70 -23.59
N THR A 59 3.39 13.27 -24.70
CA THR A 59 2.25 14.18 -24.82
C THR A 59 0.96 13.49 -24.46
N THR A 60 0.18 14.11 -23.60
CA THR A 60 -1.28 14.28 -23.50
C THR A 60 -1.98 13.90 -22.23
N ALA A 61 -1.42 13.16 -21.27
CA ALA A 61 -2.07 12.93 -20.00
C ALA A 61 -1.18 13.35 -18.83
N VAL A 62 -1.59 14.36 -18.10
CA VAL A 62 -0.99 14.69 -16.80
C VAL A 62 -1.37 13.57 -15.83
N ILE A 63 -0.39 12.85 -15.28
CA ILE A 63 -0.64 11.83 -14.25
C ILE A 63 -1.14 12.56 -12.99
N ASP A 64 -2.18 11.99 -12.36
CA ASP A 64 -2.72 12.50 -11.11
C ASP A 64 -1.66 12.56 -10.02
N LYS A 65 -1.78 13.54 -9.14
CA LYS A 65 -0.79 13.79 -8.09
C LYS A 65 -0.94 12.87 -6.87
N ASN A 66 -2.03 12.12 -6.75
CA ASN A 66 -2.27 11.22 -5.63
C ASN A 66 -2.06 9.77 -6.05
N ILE A 67 -0.82 9.29 -5.94
CA ILE A 67 -0.41 7.94 -6.37
C ILE A 67 -0.54 6.96 -5.22
N ARG A 68 -1.36 5.92 -5.40
CA ARG A 68 -1.63 4.87 -4.42
C ARG A 68 -0.88 3.57 -4.68
N SER A 69 -0.64 3.24 -5.94
CA SER A 69 0.06 2.01 -6.32
C SER A 69 0.92 2.24 -7.55
N ILE A 70 2.07 1.59 -7.59
CA ILE A 70 3.01 1.60 -8.71
C ILE A 70 3.33 0.15 -9.03
N PHE A 71 3.34 -0.21 -10.30
CA PHE A 71 3.66 -1.56 -10.77
C PHE A 71 4.34 -1.51 -12.13
N GLN A 72 5.35 -2.36 -12.36
CA GLN A 72 5.96 -2.56 -13.67
C GLN A 72 5.62 -3.95 -14.19
N ASP A 73 4.90 -4.02 -15.32
CA ASP A 73 4.51 -5.29 -15.93
C ASP A 73 5.69 -6.01 -16.62
N LYS A 74 5.50 -7.28 -17.01
CA LYS A 74 6.52 -8.10 -17.68
C LYS A 74 6.99 -7.51 -19.01
N LYS A 75 6.13 -6.71 -19.68
CA LYS A 75 6.45 -6.01 -20.92
C LYS A 75 7.27 -4.74 -20.69
N GLY A 76 7.43 -4.31 -19.43
CA GLY A 76 8.17 -3.12 -19.03
C GLY A 76 7.34 -1.86 -18.91
N ASN A 77 6.02 -1.93 -19.13
CA ASN A 77 5.16 -0.78 -18.91
C ASN A 77 5.04 -0.48 -17.41
N TYR A 78 5.00 0.80 -17.06
CA TYR A 78 4.66 1.24 -15.73
C TYR A 78 3.18 1.55 -15.62
N TRP A 79 2.59 1.13 -14.51
CA TRP A 79 1.22 1.38 -14.17
C TRP A 79 1.16 2.18 -12.86
N PHE A 80 0.38 3.25 -12.86
CA PHE A 80 0.22 4.15 -11.72
C PHE A 80 -1.25 4.21 -11.32
N GLY A 81 -1.59 3.57 -10.22
CA GLY A 81 -2.92 3.62 -9.63
C GLY A 81 -3.07 4.84 -8.73
N THR A 82 -4.20 5.52 -8.86
CA THR A 82 -4.46 6.79 -8.16
C THR A 82 -5.57 6.68 -7.12
N ASN A 83 -5.71 7.71 -6.29
CA ASN A 83 -6.73 7.78 -5.24
C ASN A 83 -8.09 8.34 -5.75
N GLY A 84 -8.40 8.22 -7.04
CA GLY A 84 -9.70 8.68 -7.55
C GLY A 84 -9.73 9.02 -9.03
N ALA A 85 -8.57 9.10 -9.67
CA ALA A 85 -8.46 9.37 -11.11
C ALA A 85 -8.29 8.10 -11.97
N GLY A 86 -8.41 6.89 -11.40
CA GLY A 86 -8.24 5.64 -12.14
C GLY A 86 -6.77 5.21 -12.21
N VAL A 87 -6.35 4.69 -13.36
CA VAL A 87 -5.00 4.15 -13.58
C VAL A 87 -4.37 4.72 -14.85
N TYR A 88 -3.08 5.00 -14.79
CA TYR A 88 -2.27 5.43 -15.91
C TYR A 88 -1.30 4.31 -16.30
N ARG A 89 -1.10 4.08 -17.61
CA ARG A 89 -0.09 3.18 -18.15
C ARG A 89 0.92 3.98 -18.96
N TYR A 90 2.19 3.80 -18.66
CA TYR A 90 3.30 4.35 -19.44
C TYR A 90 4.10 3.23 -20.10
N ASP A 91 4.22 3.23 -21.42
CA ASP A 91 4.90 2.21 -22.23
C ASP A 91 6.32 2.62 -22.67
N GLY A 92 6.88 3.67 -22.08
CA GLY A 92 8.16 4.25 -22.45
C GLY A 92 8.06 5.37 -23.51
N LYS A 93 6.87 5.59 -24.09
CA LYS A 93 6.61 6.61 -25.12
C LYS A 93 5.35 7.41 -24.85
N THR A 94 4.27 6.72 -24.51
CA THR A 94 2.94 7.30 -24.36
C THR A 94 2.37 7.00 -22.99
N ILE A 95 1.54 7.90 -22.48
CA ILE A 95 0.73 7.69 -21.30
C ILE A 95 -0.71 7.46 -21.75
N ARG A 96 -1.32 6.37 -21.27
CA ARG A 96 -2.75 6.08 -21.42
C ARG A 96 -3.42 6.16 -20.07
N HIS A 97 -4.59 6.74 -20.02
CA HIS A 97 -5.40 6.89 -18.83
C HIS A 97 -6.69 6.06 -18.93
N PHE A 98 -7.00 5.31 -17.88
CA PHE A 98 -8.16 4.44 -17.80
C PHE A 98 -8.94 4.70 -16.52
N THR A 99 -10.26 4.68 -16.63
CA THR A 99 -11.19 5.00 -15.55
C THR A 99 -12.33 3.97 -15.47
N ALA A 100 -13.28 4.19 -14.57
CA ALA A 100 -14.50 3.39 -14.51
C ALA A 100 -15.32 3.46 -15.82
N LYS A 101 -15.16 4.51 -16.64
CA LYS A 101 -15.79 4.59 -17.97
C LYS A 101 -15.21 3.62 -18.97
N ASP A 102 -13.97 3.17 -18.74
CA ASP A 102 -13.27 2.20 -19.56
C ASP A 102 -13.44 0.77 -19.04
N GLY A 103 -14.17 0.57 -17.93
CA GLY A 103 -14.49 -0.72 -17.34
C GLY A 103 -13.73 -1.08 -16.06
N LEU A 104 -13.00 -0.14 -15.45
CA LEU A 104 -12.49 -0.32 -14.09
C LEU A 104 -13.66 -0.42 -13.09
N ALA A 105 -13.53 -1.29 -12.09
CA ALA A 105 -14.52 -1.42 -11.01
C ALA A 105 -14.63 -0.16 -10.13
N GLY A 106 -13.62 0.71 -10.17
CA GLY A 106 -13.60 2.00 -9.48
C GLY A 106 -12.33 2.78 -9.77
N ASN A 107 -12.39 4.10 -9.59
CA ASN A 107 -11.27 5.00 -9.91
C ASN A 107 -10.19 5.09 -8.79
N GLN A 108 -10.46 4.56 -7.60
CA GLN A 108 -9.45 4.45 -6.55
C GLN A 108 -8.72 3.11 -6.68
N VAL A 109 -7.54 3.12 -7.31
CA VAL A 109 -6.77 1.89 -7.59
C VAL A 109 -5.70 1.70 -6.52
N GLN A 110 -5.91 0.70 -5.65
CA GLN A 110 -5.07 0.43 -4.49
C GLN A 110 -4.01 -0.64 -4.72
N SER A 111 -4.26 -1.57 -5.63
CA SER A 111 -3.31 -2.63 -5.97
C SER A 111 -3.33 -2.93 -7.45
N ILE A 112 -2.16 -3.29 -7.99
CA ILE A 112 -1.97 -3.68 -9.39
C ILE A 112 -1.13 -4.95 -9.39
N GLN A 113 -1.58 -5.97 -10.10
CA GLN A 113 -0.90 -7.27 -10.19
C GLN A 113 -0.98 -7.80 -11.62
N GLU A 114 -0.10 -8.74 -11.97
CA GLU A 114 -0.05 -9.37 -13.28
C GLU A 114 -0.12 -10.89 -13.13
N ASP A 115 -0.97 -11.55 -13.91
CA ASP A 115 -1.01 -13.01 -13.94
C ASP A 115 0.10 -13.61 -14.84
N GLN A 116 0.16 -14.94 -14.89
CA GLN A 116 1.15 -15.62 -15.72
C GLN A 116 0.96 -15.36 -17.22
N SER A 117 -0.26 -15.09 -17.65
CA SER A 117 -0.63 -14.82 -19.04
C SER A 117 -0.37 -13.37 -19.47
N GLY A 118 0.06 -12.49 -18.52
CA GLY A 118 0.30 -11.07 -18.80
C GLY A 118 -0.95 -10.20 -18.74
N ASN A 119 -2.05 -10.69 -18.17
CA ASN A 119 -3.21 -9.86 -17.87
C ASN A 119 -2.93 -9.04 -16.60
N ILE A 120 -3.37 -7.78 -16.61
CA ILE A 120 -3.19 -6.87 -15.47
C ILE A 120 -4.50 -6.80 -14.67
N PHE A 121 -4.36 -6.90 -13.36
CA PHE A 121 -5.48 -6.86 -12.43
C PHE A 121 -5.40 -5.65 -11.52
N PHE A 122 -6.54 -5.04 -11.24
CA PHE A 122 -6.67 -3.82 -10.45
C PHE A 122 -7.64 -4.06 -9.30
N GLY A 123 -7.15 -3.92 -8.07
CA GLY A 123 -7.98 -3.86 -6.87
C GLY A 123 -8.32 -2.42 -6.54
N THR A 124 -9.62 -2.12 -6.33
CA THR A 124 -10.10 -0.76 -6.09
C THR A 124 -10.55 -0.54 -4.65
N GLY A 125 -10.63 0.74 -4.22
CA GLY A 125 -11.00 1.10 -2.85
C GLY A 125 -12.41 0.72 -2.42
N GLY A 126 -13.32 0.48 -3.39
CA GLY A 126 -14.64 -0.09 -3.15
C GLY A 126 -14.66 -1.62 -3.14
N PHE A 127 -13.49 -2.26 -2.98
CA PHE A 127 -13.30 -3.72 -3.02
C PHE A 127 -13.69 -4.36 -4.37
N GLY A 128 -13.68 -3.58 -5.43
CA GLY A 128 -13.87 -4.07 -6.78
C GLY A 128 -12.57 -4.63 -7.35
N VAL A 129 -12.65 -5.64 -8.24
CA VAL A 129 -11.52 -6.21 -8.97
C VAL A 129 -11.82 -6.20 -10.45
N SER A 130 -10.90 -5.65 -11.25
CA SER A 130 -10.96 -5.63 -12.70
C SER A 130 -9.75 -6.33 -13.31
N LYS A 131 -9.96 -7.00 -14.43
CA LYS A 131 -8.93 -7.60 -15.28
C LYS A 131 -8.81 -6.80 -16.58
N PHE A 132 -7.59 -6.53 -17.02
CA PHE A 132 -7.27 -5.97 -18.32
C PHE A 132 -6.46 -6.99 -19.14
N ASP A 133 -6.96 -7.40 -20.28
CA ASP A 133 -6.35 -8.43 -21.15
C ASP A 133 -5.37 -7.84 -22.18
N GLY A 134 -5.13 -6.56 -22.14
CA GLY A 134 -4.32 -5.79 -23.10
C GLY A 134 -5.18 -4.94 -24.04
N GLN A 135 -6.49 -5.21 -24.14
CA GLN A 135 -7.46 -4.49 -24.97
C GLN A 135 -8.68 -4.03 -24.17
N ASN A 136 -9.27 -4.94 -23.39
CA ASN A 136 -10.54 -4.72 -22.71
C ASN A 136 -10.42 -4.90 -21.20
N PHE A 137 -11.25 -4.15 -20.46
CA PHE A 137 -11.47 -4.38 -19.03
C PHE A 137 -12.67 -5.30 -18.81
N THR A 138 -12.53 -6.19 -17.82
CA THR A 138 -13.63 -7.03 -17.31
C THR A 138 -13.67 -6.87 -15.79
N THR A 139 -14.81 -6.41 -15.24
CA THR A 139 -15.03 -6.39 -13.80
C THR A 139 -15.34 -7.80 -13.31
N LEU A 140 -14.53 -8.30 -12.35
CA LEU A 140 -14.63 -9.66 -11.80
C LEU A 140 -15.49 -9.74 -10.54
N THR A 141 -15.81 -8.60 -9.90
CA THR A 141 -16.58 -8.53 -8.66
C THR A 141 -18.10 -8.49 -8.90
N THR A 142 -18.57 -9.10 -9.94
CA THR A 142 -20.00 -9.33 -10.20
C THR A 142 -20.48 -10.63 -9.54
N LYS A 143 -21.78 -10.75 -9.28
CA LYS A 143 -22.35 -11.96 -8.64
C LYS A 143 -22.03 -13.24 -9.42
N GLU A 144 -21.94 -13.16 -10.74
CA GLU A 144 -21.64 -14.29 -11.63
C GLU A 144 -20.16 -14.73 -11.53
N ASN A 145 -19.28 -13.81 -11.19
CA ASN A 145 -17.82 -14.03 -11.22
C ASN A 145 -17.22 -14.31 -9.84
N VAL A 146 -17.96 -14.08 -8.74
CA VAL A 146 -17.46 -14.27 -7.37
C VAL A 146 -18.09 -15.49 -6.74
N GLN A 147 -17.23 -16.42 -6.33
CA GLN A 147 -17.60 -17.54 -5.48
C GLN A 147 -17.33 -17.17 -4.01
N VAL A 148 -18.23 -17.55 -3.11
CA VAL A 148 -18.05 -17.31 -1.66
C VAL A 148 -17.68 -18.63 -1.00
N SER A 149 -16.55 -18.68 -0.30
CA SER A 149 -16.16 -19.83 0.49
C SER A 149 -16.91 -19.85 1.83
N ASN A 150 -17.09 -21.04 2.42
CA ASN A 150 -17.71 -21.19 3.72
C ASN A 150 -16.84 -20.76 4.91
N GLY A 151 -15.67 -20.15 4.65
CA GLY A 151 -14.74 -19.68 5.69
C GLY A 151 -13.95 -20.78 6.38
N SER A 152 -14.08 -22.03 5.94
CA SER A 152 -13.25 -23.12 6.43
C SER A 152 -11.82 -22.97 5.92
N ALA A 153 -10.81 -23.17 6.78
CA ALA A 153 -9.41 -23.20 6.35
C ALA A 153 -9.14 -24.23 5.22
N ARG A 154 -9.96 -25.27 5.14
CA ARG A 154 -9.87 -26.29 4.07
C ARG A 154 -10.23 -25.74 2.68
N ASP A 155 -11.01 -24.66 2.62
CA ASP A 155 -11.41 -24.00 1.37
C ASP A 155 -10.32 -23.05 0.84
N TRP A 156 -9.35 -22.73 1.71
CA TRP A 156 -8.24 -21.83 1.41
C TRP A 156 -7.07 -22.57 0.73
N LYS A 157 -7.36 -23.30 -0.34
CA LYS A 157 -6.29 -23.88 -1.16
C LYS A 157 -5.57 -22.76 -1.90
N THR A 158 -4.29 -22.58 -1.61
CA THR A 158 -3.45 -21.52 -2.21
C THR A 158 -2.47 -22.11 -3.22
N ALA A 159 -2.16 -21.32 -4.25
CA ALA A 159 -1.09 -21.62 -5.20
C ALA A 159 -0.15 -20.40 -5.32
N PRO A 160 1.14 -20.61 -5.67
CA PRO A 160 2.08 -19.51 -5.84
C PRO A 160 1.68 -18.50 -6.93
N THR A 161 0.76 -18.90 -7.80
CA THR A 161 0.26 -18.09 -8.93
C THR A 161 -1.03 -17.35 -8.64
N ASP A 162 -1.59 -17.54 -7.44
CA ASP A 162 -2.80 -16.83 -7.02
C ASP A 162 -2.56 -15.33 -6.91
N LEU A 163 -3.56 -14.54 -7.33
CA LEU A 163 -3.56 -13.11 -7.10
C LEU A 163 -4.53 -12.78 -5.97
N TRP A 164 -4.15 -11.81 -5.13
CA TRP A 164 -4.85 -11.49 -3.91
C TRP A 164 -5.30 -10.04 -3.89
N PHE A 165 -6.57 -9.78 -3.52
CA PHE A 165 -7.13 -8.43 -3.49
C PHE A 165 -7.87 -8.17 -2.18
N TYR A 166 -7.98 -6.91 -1.82
CA TYR A 166 -8.65 -6.44 -0.63
C TYR A 166 -10.16 -6.68 -0.69
N ALA A 167 -10.76 -6.99 0.47
CA ALA A 167 -12.20 -7.11 0.64
C ALA A 167 -12.63 -6.60 2.01
N GLY A 168 -13.90 -6.26 2.15
CA GLY A 168 -14.46 -5.62 3.33
C GLY A 168 -14.46 -6.47 4.61
N GLY A 169 -14.43 -7.77 4.48
CA GLY A 169 -14.38 -8.71 5.62
C GLY A 169 -13.41 -9.85 5.45
N GLY A 170 -12.48 -9.73 4.50
CA GLY A 170 -11.52 -10.79 4.17
C GLY A 170 -10.72 -10.43 2.94
N ALA A 171 -10.46 -11.40 2.06
CA ALA A 171 -9.71 -11.21 0.83
C ALA A 171 -10.42 -11.85 -0.37
N PHE A 172 -10.20 -11.30 -1.56
CA PHE A 172 -10.46 -11.99 -2.80
C PHE A 172 -9.19 -12.71 -3.26
N ARG A 173 -9.35 -13.95 -3.71
CA ARG A 173 -8.33 -14.74 -4.38
C ARG A 173 -8.73 -15.02 -5.80
N TYR A 174 -7.90 -14.67 -6.76
CA TYR A 174 -8.03 -15.10 -8.14
C TYR A 174 -7.12 -16.30 -8.39
N ASN A 175 -7.69 -17.44 -8.77
CA ASN A 175 -6.99 -18.73 -8.91
C ASN A 175 -6.57 -19.04 -10.35
N GLY A 176 -6.57 -18.04 -11.23
CA GLY A 176 -6.33 -18.21 -12.68
C GLY A 176 -7.60 -18.34 -13.51
N SER A 177 -8.75 -18.69 -12.92
CA SER A 177 -10.03 -18.86 -13.62
C SER A 177 -11.19 -18.07 -13.00
N SER A 178 -11.28 -18.03 -11.68
CA SER A 178 -12.37 -17.41 -10.95
C SER A 178 -11.88 -16.60 -9.76
N LEU A 179 -12.67 -15.61 -9.36
CA LEU A 179 -12.47 -14.82 -8.15
C LEU A 179 -13.25 -15.48 -7.01
N VAL A 180 -12.56 -15.79 -5.91
CA VAL A 180 -13.15 -16.40 -4.72
C VAL A 180 -13.05 -15.44 -3.56
N TYR A 181 -14.16 -15.14 -2.90
CA TYR A 181 -14.15 -14.40 -1.63
C TYR A 181 -13.85 -15.34 -0.47
N LEU A 182 -12.85 -14.99 0.31
CA LEU A 182 -12.37 -15.73 1.48
C LEU A 182 -12.57 -14.84 2.71
N PRO A 183 -13.64 -15.05 3.51
CA PRO A 183 -13.86 -14.30 4.73
C PRO A 183 -12.80 -14.63 5.78
N LEU A 184 -12.24 -13.59 6.42
CA LEU A 184 -11.38 -13.76 7.57
C LEU A 184 -12.22 -13.90 8.84
N VAL A 185 -12.01 -14.99 9.58
CA VAL A 185 -12.70 -15.28 10.84
C VAL A 185 -11.66 -15.55 11.91
N ASN A 186 -11.79 -14.93 13.07
CA ASN A 186 -11.02 -15.32 14.25
C ASN A 186 -11.90 -16.25 15.12
N PRO A 187 -11.58 -17.55 15.21
CA PRO A 187 -12.37 -18.52 15.97
C PRO A 187 -12.48 -18.21 17.48
N GLY A 188 -11.51 -17.44 18.03
CA GLY A 188 -11.51 -17.03 19.44
C GLY A 188 -12.47 -15.89 19.78
N LEU A 189 -13.04 -15.24 18.77
CA LEU A 189 -14.01 -14.17 18.96
C LEU A 189 -15.40 -14.68 18.58
N ASN A 190 -16.27 -14.79 19.59
CA ASN A 190 -17.63 -15.26 19.45
C ASN A 190 -18.48 -14.23 18.68
N THR A 191 -18.21 -14.06 17.40
CA THR A 191 -18.96 -13.18 16.52
C THR A 191 -20.08 -13.97 15.85
N LYS A 192 -21.32 -13.64 16.21
CA LYS A 192 -22.54 -14.29 15.68
C LYS A 192 -22.78 -14.09 14.18
N ASN A 193 -21.83 -13.49 13.44
CA ASN A 193 -21.99 -13.28 12.02
C ASN A 193 -20.67 -13.46 11.25
N PRO A 194 -20.36 -14.68 10.73
CA PRO A 194 -19.18 -14.92 9.92
C PRO A 194 -19.30 -14.45 8.46
N GLN A 195 -20.45 -13.91 8.07
CA GLN A 195 -20.71 -13.45 6.71
C GLN A 195 -20.70 -11.91 6.65
N SER A 196 -19.54 -11.29 6.89
CA SER A 196 -19.37 -9.91 6.43
C SER A 196 -19.39 -9.90 4.91
N SER A 197 -20.18 -8.99 4.35
CA SER A 197 -20.18 -8.73 2.90
C SER A 197 -18.76 -8.42 2.42
N PRO A 198 -18.31 -8.96 1.27
CA PRO A 198 -17.01 -8.62 0.73
C PRO A 198 -16.88 -7.13 0.37
N TYR A 199 -17.99 -6.42 0.27
CA TYR A 199 -18.06 -5.01 -0.14
C TYR A 199 -18.31 -4.05 1.03
N GLU A 200 -18.55 -4.57 2.24
CA GLU A 200 -18.81 -3.75 3.43
C GLU A 200 -17.60 -3.74 4.35
N LEU A 201 -17.22 -2.54 4.80
CA LEU A 201 -16.09 -2.35 5.67
C LEU A 201 -16.36 -2.94 7.06
N SER A 202 -15.53 -3.88 7.47
CA SER A 202 -15.57 -4.50 8.80
C SER A 202 -14.23 -4.37 9.52
N SER A 203 -14.17 -4.78 10.78
CA SER A 203 -12.89 -4.85 11.52
C SER A 203 -11.90 -5.85 10.92
N TYR A 204 -12.36 -6.76 10.07
CA TYR A 204 -11.58 -7.76 9.33
C TYR A 204 -11.27 -7.31 7.89
N ALA A 205 -11.70 -6.11 7.48
CA ALA A 205 -11.36 -5.60 6.15
C ALA A 205 -9.84 -5.62 5.94
N VAL A 206 -9.43 -6.17 4.80
CA VAL A 206 -8.01 -6.32 4.47
C VAL A 206 -7.52 -5.06 3.76
N TYR A 207 -6.38 -4.54 4.22
CA TYR A 207 -5.72 -3.35 3.66
C TYR A 207 -4.32 -3.61 3.13
N SER A 208 -3.72 -4.74 3.50
CA SER A 208 -2.44 -5.17 2.95
C SER A 208 -2.39 -6.69 2.87
N ILE A 209 -1.76 -7.21 1.83
CA ILE A 209 -1.61 -8.65 1.59
C ILE A 209 -0.18 -8.90 1.15
N LEU A 210 0.43 -9.95 1.71
CA LEU A 210 1.75 -10.42 1.33
C LEU A 210 1.70 -11.95 1.19
N GLN A 211 2.17 -12.47 0.08
CA GLN A 211 2.59 -13.86 -0.03
C GLN A 211 4.10 -13.92 0.18
N ASP A 212 4.56 -14.56 1.25
CA ASP A 212 5.97 -14.66 1.54
C ASP A 212 6.66 -15.74 0.66
N LYS A 213 7.98 -15.78 0.69
CA LYS A 213 8.80 -16.73 -0.10
C LYS A 213 8.53 -18.20 0.22
N LYS A 214 7.88 -18.50 1.35
CA LYS A 214 7.47 -19.84 1.75
C LYS A 214 6.05 -20.19 1.30
N GLY A 215 5.34 -19.24 0.66
CA GLY A 215 3.96 -19.39 0.23
C GLY A 215 2.92 -19.10 1.32
N THR A 216 3.33 -18.64 2.49
CA THR A 216 2.44 -18.20 3.58
C THR A 216 1.78 -16.88 3.17
N ILE A 217 0.48 -16.74 3.43
CA ILE A 217 -0.25 -15.51 3.13
C ILE A 217 -0.45 -14.72 4.42
N TRP A 218 -0.11 -13.44 4.35
CA TRP A 218 -0.26 -12.49 5.44
C TRP A 218 -1.29 -11.44 5.07
N PHE A 219 -2.20 -11.14 5.99
CA PHE A 219 -3.28 -10.16 5.81
C PHE A 219 -3.20 -9.11 6.91
N GLY A 220 -2.94 -7.87 6.54
CA GLY A 220 -3.07 -6.72 7.43
C GLY A 220 -4.51 -6.23 7.42
N THR A 221 -5.12 -6.11 8.60
CA THR A 221 -6.55 -5.82 8.74
C THR A 221 -6.83 -4.42 9.28
N GLN A 222 -8.08 -3.99 9.14
CA GLN A 222 -8.58 -2.69 9.63
C GLN A 222 -8.38 -2.53 11.15
N ALA A 223 -8.72 -3.55 11.96
CA ALA A 223 -8.69 -3.41 13.41
C ALA A 223 -8.38 -4.72 14.16
N ARG A 224 -7.99 -5.78 13.46
CA ARG A 224 -7.70 -7.09 14.05
C ARG A 224 -6.23 -7.47 13.98
N GLY A 225 -5.34 -6.51 13.69
CA GLY A 225 -3.91 -6.75 13.52
C GLY A 225 -3.59 -7.49 12.25
N VAL A 226 -2.73 -8.51 12.35
CA VAL A 226 -2.27 -9.32 11.22
C VAL A 226 -2.74 -10.74 11.36
N CYS A 227 -3.29 -11.30 10.27
CA CYS A 227 -3.62 -12.71 10.14
C CYS A 227 -2.60 -13.39 9.22
N ARG A 228 -2.04 -14.52 9.65
CA ARG A 228 -1.17 -15.39 8.86
C ARG A 228 -1.93 -16.68 8.51
N PHE A 229 -1.90 -17.07 7.25
CA PHE A 229 -2.38 -18.36 6.77
C PHE A 229 -1.22 -19.18 6.17
N ASP A 230 -0.94 -20.33 6.76
CA ASP A 230 0.20 -21.19 6.39
C ASP A 230 -0.18 -22.36 5.45
N GLY A 231 -1.40 -22.31 4.89
CA GLY A 231 -1.96 -23.38 4.06
C GLY A 231 -2.83 -24.39 4.84
N GLN A 232 -2.81 -24.36 6.18
CA GLN A 232 -3.57 -25.27 7.04
C GLN A 232 -4.34 -24.53 8.13
N SER A 233 -3.75 -23.50 8.70
CA SER A 233 -4.28 -22.81 9.88
C SER A 233 -4.08 -21.30 9.82
N PHE A 234 -4.90 -20.60 10.61
CA PHE A 234 -4.79 -19.16 10.82
C PHE A 234 -4.10 -18.87 12.14
N THR A 235 -3.13 -17.94 12.11
CA THR A 235 -2.50 -17.38 13.29
C THR A 235 -2.73 -15.87 13.31
N TRP A 236 -3.16 -15.33 14.46
CA TRP A 236 -3.43 -13.90 14.62
C TRP A 236 -2.35 -13.25 15.50
N PHE A 237 -1.86 -12.12 15.04
CA PHE A 237 -0.95 -11.23 15.75
C PHE A 237 -1.72 -9.97 16.13
N THR A 238 -1.95 -9.78 17.43
CA THR A 238 -2.81 -8.70 17.94
C THR A 238 -2.15 -7.91 19.06
N GLU A 239 -1.04 -8.39 19.57
CA GLU A 239 -0.33 -7.86 20.74
C GLU A 239 0.46 -6.59 20.43
N LYS A 240 0.97 -5.95 21.48
CA LYS A 240 1.84 -4.78 21.46
C LYS A 240 1.26 -3.57 20.70
N GLY A 241 -0.09 -3.47 20.62
CA GLY A 241 -0.79 -2.41 19.92
C GLY A 241 -0.99 -2.64 18.41
N LEU A 242 -0.67 -3.85 17.92
CA LEU A 242 -0.84 -4.18 16.50
C LEU A 242 -2.32 -4.27 16.09
N SER A 243 -3.21 -4.74 16.99
CA SER A 243 -4.65 -4.58 16.80
C SER A 243 -5.08 -3.16 17.17
N GLY A 244 -5.80 -2.50 16.30
CA GLY A 244 -6.22 -1.09 16.45
C GLY A 244 -6.33 -0.42 15.10
N PRO A 245 -5.63 0.66 14.83
CA PRO A 245 -5.59 1.26 13.49
C PRO A 245 -5.06 0.28 12.44
N ALA A 246 -5.49 0.47 11.18
CA ALA A 246 -5.23 -0.46 10.10
C ALA A 246 -3.74 -0.80 9.91
N VAL A 247 -3.46 -2.06 9.56
CA VAL A 247 -2.14 -2.50 9.08
C VAL A 247 -2.11 -2.34 7.57
N LEU A 248 -1.41 -1.29 7.11
CA LEU A 248 -1.42 -0.83 5.72
C LEU A 248 -0.22 -1.34 4.91
N GLY A 249 0.89 -1.68 5.57
CA GLY A 249 2.10 -2.19 4.94
C GLY A 249 2.46 -3.59 5.42
N LEU A 250 2.72 -4.51 4.49
CA LEU A 250 3.30 -5.83 4.76
C LEU A 250 4.46 -6.05 3.80
N PHE A 251 5.60 -6.50 4.34
CA PHE A 251 6.79 -6.72 3.52
C PHE A 251 7.67 -7.82 4.10
N GLU A 252 8.20 -8.71 3.25
CA GLU A 252 9.26 -9.67 3.61
C GLU A 252 10.60 -9.13 3.14
N ASP A 253 11.54 -8.91 4.07
CA ASP A 253 12.89 -8.46 3.72
C ASP A 253 13.76 -9.61 3.15
N SER A 254 14.96 -9.27 2.68
CA SER A 254 15.90 -10.24 2.12
C SER A 254 16.39 -11.26 3.16
N LYS A 255 16.30 -10.94 4.45
CA LYS A 255 16.67 -11.79 5.58
C LYS A 255 15.54 -12.72 6.04
N GLY A 256 14.33 -12.59 5.46
CA GLY A 256 13.14 -13.36 5.79
C GLY A 256 12.36 -12.86 7.00
N ASN A 257 12.63 -11.64 7.48
CA ASN A 257 11.77 -11.01 8.47
C ASN A 257 10.51 -10.47 7.78
N ILE A 258 9.37 -10.57 8.46
CA ILE A 258 8.12 -9.96 8.01
C ILE A 258 7.91 -8.66 8.77
N TRP A 259 7.76 -7.58 8.04
CA TRP A 259 7.53 -6.25 8.56
C TRP A 259 6.07 -5.86 8.42
N PHE A 260 5.49 -5.28 9.49
CA PHE A 260 4.11 -4.82 9.54
C PHE A 260 4.07 -3.32 9.79
N GLY A 261 3.47 -2.58 8.88
CA GLY A 261 3.23 -1.15 9.02
C GLY A 261 1.84 -0.86 9.53
N ASN A 262 1.73 -0.42 10.79
CA ASN A 262 0.46 -0.04 11.41
C ASN A 262 0.27 1.49 11.34
N ASN A 263 -0.97 1.93 11.13
CA ASN A 263 -1.33 3.35 11.02
C ASN A 263 -1.60 3.98 12.40
N GLY A 264 -0.70 3.79 13.35
CA GLY A 264 -0.83 4.35 14.71
C GLY A 264 0.19 3.79 15.68
N ALA A 265 0.38 2.47 15.70
CA ALA A 265 1.36 1.82 16.57
C ALA A 265 2.75 1.67 15.92
N GLY A 266 2.90 2.07 14.65
CA GLY A 266 4.17 2.14 13.94
C GLY A 266 4.59 0.85 13.25
N LEU A 267 5.90 0.62 13.21
CA LEU A 267 6.55 -0.48 12.51
C LEU A 267 6.80 -1.65 13.44
N PHE A 268 6.43 -2.86 12.99
CA PHE A 268 6.68 -4.10 13.69
C PHE A 268 7.54 -5.02 12.84
N ARG A 269 8.35 -5.86 13.49
CA ARG A 269 9.16 -6.91 12.88
C ARG A 269 8.82 -8.26 13.48
N TYR A 270 8.58 -9.25 12.64
CA TYR A 270 8.48 -10.66 13.02
C TYR A 270 9.62 -11.44 12.37
N ASP A 271 10.49 -12.06 13.19
CA ASP A 271 11.69 -12.79 12.75
C ASP A 271 11.44 -14.31 12.57
N GLY A 272 10.19 -14.73 12.57
CA GLY A 272 9.78 -16.13 12.53
C GLY A 272 9.50 -16.74 13.91
N LYS A 273 9.89 -16.05 14.99
CA LYS A 273 9.69 -16.48 16.39
C LYS A 273 9.07 -15.37 17.25
N THR A 274 9.62 -14.19 17.16
CA THR A 274 9.30 -13.05 18.04
C THR A 274 8.74 -11.89 17.24
N LEU A 275 7.60 -11.34 17.71
CA LEU A 275 7.07 -10.08 17.25
C LEU A 275 7.67 -8.93 18.09
N THR A 276 8.26 -7.95 17.44
CA THR A 276 8.85 -6.77 18.08
C THR A 276 8.17 -5.50 17.55
N ASN A 277 7.74 -4.60 18.42
CA ASN A 277 7.37 -3.24 18.01
C ASN A 277 8.66 -2.43 17.85
N PHE A 278 9.15 -2.33 16.61
CA PHE A 278 10.39 -1.67 16.25
C PHE A 278 10.35 -0.16 16.52
N THR A 279 9.21 0.47 16.26
CA THR A 279 9.01 1.89 16.54
C THR A 279 9.15 2.20 18.03
N ALA A 280 8.57 1.36 18.90
CA ALA A 280 8.68 1.52 20.34
C ALA A 280 10.11 1.26 20.83
N GLU A 281 10.78 0.23 20.32
CA GLU A 281 12.18 -0.09 20.64
C GLU A 281 13.12 1.08 20.31
N LYS A 282 12.92 1.70 19.13
CA LYS A 282 13.72 2.87 18.69
C LYS A 282 13.24 4.21 19.29
N LYS A 283 12.18 4.21 20.12
CA LYS A 283 11.58 5.41 20.74
C LYS A 283 11.14 6.46 19.71
N LEU A 284 10.66 6.02 18.56
CA LEU A 284 10.21 6.86 17.43
C LEU A 284 8.67 6.90 17.28
N GLY A 285 7.95 6.40 18.27
CA GLY A 285 6.50 6.51 18.36
C GLY A 285 6.05 7.89 18.82
N ASN A 286 4.79 8.19 18.57
CA ASN A 286 4.15 9.39 19.09
C ASN A 286 3.04 9.02 20.05
N ASN A 287 3.26 9.22 21.34
CA ASN A 287 2.29 8.96 22.39
C ASN A 287 1.03 9.86 22.27
N GLU A 288 1.16 11.04 21.66
CA GLU A 288 0.04 11.97 21.46
C GLU A 288 -0.91 11.48 20.35
N PHE A 289 -0.45 10.63 19.44
CA PHE A 289 -1.31 10.08 18.39
C PHE A 289 -2.47 9.26 18.99
N SER A 290 -2.22 8.48 20.02
CA SER A 290 -3.24 7.69 20.71
C SER A 290 -4.31 8.55 21.41
N VAL A 291 -3.99 9.82 21.71
CA VAL A 291 -4.85 10.77 22.42
C VAL A 291 -5.47 11.81 21.46
N ALA A 292 -4.71 12.32 20.49
CA ALA A 292 -5.10 13.47 19.67
C ALA A 292 -5.13 13.20 18.16
N GLY A 293 -4.71 12.02 17.69
CA GLY A 293 -4.67 11.66 16.27
C GLY A 293 -3.67 12.47 15.44
N LYS A 294 -2.71 13.13 16.09
CA LYS A 294 -1.70 13.98 15.43
C LYS A 294 -0.30 13.41 15.66
N PRO A 295 0.30 12.75 14.64
CA PRO A 295 1.70 12.41 14.72
C PRO A 295 2.56 13.69 14.70
N GLY A 296 3.60 13.72 15.51
CA GLY A 296 4.60 14.76 15.43
C GLY A 296 5.50 14.58 14.20
N PRO A 297 6.13 15.66 13.70
CA PRO A 297 7.09 15.57 12.61
C PRO A 297 8.23 14.58 12.93
N GLY A 298 8.62 13.79 11.93
CA GLY A 298 9.77 12.90 12.06
C GLY A 298 9.50 11.62 12.86
N THR A 299 8.25 11.15 12.99
CA THR A 299 7.92 9.91 13.70
C THR A 299 7.67 8.72 12.78
N LEU A 300 7.92 7.51 13.30
CA LEU A 300 7.53 6.24 12.67
C LEU A 300 6.19 5.71 13.23
N ALA A 301 5.24 6.59 13.54
CA ALA A 301 3.99 6.19 14.18
C ALA A 301 2.95 5.68 13.18
N ARG A 302 2.94 6.21 11.96
CA ARG A 302 1.91 5.93 10.95
C ARG A 302 2.53 5.45 9.65
N ILE A 303 2.52 4.13 9.43
CA ILE A 303 3.20 3.50 8.29
C ILE A 303 2.20 3.13 7.21
N TYR A 304 2.48 3.51 5.96
CA TYR A 304 1.69 3.14 4.79
C TYR A 304 2.35 2.10 3.91
N SER A 305 3.66 2.20 3.71
CA SER A 305 4.34 1.34 2.77
C SER A 305 5.73 0.96 3.26
N ILE A 306 6.19 -0.23 2.85
CA ILE A 306 7.49 -0.77 3.20
C ILE A 306 8.07 -1.44 1.96
N ASN A 307 9.36 -1.23 1.69
CA ASN A 307 10.09 -1.93 0.65
C ASN A 307 11.59 -2.03 1.01
N GLU A 308 12.36 -2.77 0.25
CA GLU A 308 13.79 -2.91 0.43
C GLU A 308 14.52 -2.52 -0.86
N ASP A 309 15.58 -1.70 -0.76
CA ASP A 309 16.41 -1.35 -1.92
C ASP A 309 17.36 -2.51 -2.33
N LYS A 310 18.14 -2.30 -3.39
CA LYS A 310 19.09 -3.29 -3.89
C LYS A 310 20.30 -3.53 -2.96
N LEU A 311 20.50 -2.65 -1.98
CA LEU A 311 21.56 -2.77 -0.97
C LEU A 311 21.07 -3.47 0.31
N GLY A 312 19.79 -3.83 0.39
CA GLY A 312 19.16 -4.44 1.57
C GLY A 312 18.74 -3.42 2.62
N ASN A 313 18.69 -2.12 2.31
CA ASN A 313 18.14 -1.13 3.22
C ASN A 313 16.63 -1.16 3.16
N LEU A 314 16.00 -1.18 4.33
CA LEU A 314 14.55 -1.10 4.46
C LEU A 314 14.10 0.36 4.31
N TRP A 315 13.12 0.58 3.44
CA TRP A 315 12.50 1.86 3.24
C TRP A 315 11.07 1.84 3.76
N ILE A 316 10.71 2.84 4.56
CA ILE A 316 9.43 2.95 5.26
C ILE A 316 8.77 4.26 4.88
N GLY A 317 7.62 4.20 4.23
CA GLY A 317 6.79 5.35 3.88
C GLY A 317 5.78 5.64 4.97
N THR A 318 5.72 6.90 5.39
CA THR A 318 4.80 7.35 6.43
C THR A 318 3.69 8.25 5.87
N VAL A 319 2.64 8.44 6.66
CA VAL A 319 1.49 9.29 6.28
C VAL A 319 1.89 10.78 6.18
N ASP A 320 2.86 11.24 6.97
CA ASP A 320 3.14 12.67 7.17
C ASP A 320 4.57 13.01 7.61
N ALA A 321 5.40 11.98 7.84
CA ALA A 321 6.77 12.14 8.33
C ALA A 321 7.83 11.78 7.26
N GLY A 322 7.45 11.76 5.97
CA GLY A 322 8.33 11.43 4.86
C GLY A 322 8.65 9.95 4.73
N ALA A 323 9.82 9.66 4.19
CA ALA A 323 10.35 8.31 4.05
C ALA A 323 11.52 8.09 5.02
N TRP A 324 11.59 6.91 5.60
CA TRP A 324 12.69 6.49 6.47
C TRP A 324 13.48 5.37 5.80
N ARG A 325 14.79 5.39 5.93
CA ARG A 325 15.69 4.31 5.51
C ARG A 325 16.38 3.71 6.72
N TYR A 326 16.32 2.39 6.85
CA TYR A 326 17.03 1.62 7.86
C TYR A 326 18.05 0.70 7.19
N ASP A 327 19.33 0.89 7.46
CA ASP A 327 20.44 0.10 6.88
C ASP A 327 20.83 -1.13 7.71
N GLY A 328 20.12 -1.40 8.79
CA GLY A 328 20.39 -2.47 9.74
C GLY A 328 20.91 -1.94 11.09
N ASP A 329 21.40 -0.72 11.13
CA ASP A 329 21.90 -0.04 12.33
C ASP A 329 21.25 1.35 12.48
N THR A 330 21.39 2.19 11.48
CA THR A 330 21.00 3.59 11.48
C THR A 330 19.67 3.82 10.77
N LEU A 331 18.84 4.69 11.33
CA LEU A 331 17.62 5.21 10.72
C LEU A 331 17.86 6.64 10.21
N THR A 332 17.62 6.86 8.92
CA THR A 332 17.70 8.18 8.27
C THR A 332 16.33 8.59 7.79
N ASN A 333 15.88 9.78 8.15
CA ASN A 333 14.60 10.35 7.69
C ASN A 333 14.83 11.28 6.50
N PHE A 334 14.02 11.14 5.46
CA PHE A 334 13.98 11.97 4.27
C PHE A 334 12.62 12.65 4.16
N THR A 335 12.65 13.93 3.84
CA THR A 335 11.47 14.79 3.75
C THR A 335 11.48 15.60 2.45
N THR A 336 10.53 16.51 2.29
CA THR A 336 10.53 17.47 1.18
C THR A 336 11.78 18.34 1.12
N LYS A 337 12.49 18.51 2.25
CA LYS A 337 13.80 19.20 2.29
C LYS A 337 14.91 18.41 1.58
N ASP A 338 14.74 17.11 1.47
CA ASP A 338 15.70 16.19 0.83
C ASP A 338 15.29 15.86 -0.61
N GLY A 339 14.22 16.50 -1.12
CA GLY A 339 13.75 16.37 -2.49
C GLY A 339 12.56 15.43 -2.69
N LEU A 340 11.96 14.88 -1.62
CA LEU A 340 10.65 14.23 -1.74
C LEU A 340 9.61 15.23 -2.25
N THR A 341 8.69 14.77 -3.08
CA THR A 341 7.59 15.62 -3.56
C THR A 341 6.56 15.91 -2.47
N SER A 342 6.38 14.96 -1.53
CA SER A 342 5.51 15.13 -0.34
C SER A 342 6.05 14.31 0.83
N ASN A 343 5.67 14.69 2.06
CA ASN A 343 5.94 13.89 3.26
C ASN A 343 4.89 12.77 3.48
N ALA A 344 3.84 12.71 2.69
CA ALA A 344 2.84 11.66 2.71
C ALA A 344 3.16 10.61 1.65
N ILE A 345 3.76 9.49 2.05
CA ILE A 345 4.22 8.43 1.16
C ILE A 345 3.21 7.29 1.16
N ASN A 346 2.43 7.18 0.09
CA ASN A 346 1.42 6.15 -0.06
C ASN A 346 2.00 4.79 -0.47
N THR A 347 3.02 4.79 -1.33
CA THR A 347 3.62 3.56 -1.86
C THR A 347 5.11 3.73 -2.13
N ILE A 348 5.86 2.68 -1.84
CA ILE A 348 7.26 2.53 -2.24
C ILE A 348 7.35 1.28 -3.10
N TYR A 349 7.81 1.43 -4.33
CA TYR A 349 7.91 0.34 -5.29
C TYR A 349 9.33 0.18 -5.80
N LYS A 350 9.87 -1.04 -5.77
CA LYS A 350 11.14 -1.39 -6.40
C LYS A 350 10.86 -1.98 -7.77
N ASP A 351 11.33 -1.31 -8.82
CA ASP A 351 11.17 -1.82 -10.17
C ASP A 351 12.19 -2.93 -10.49
N LYS A 352 12.08 -3.54 -11.66
CA LYS A 352 12.95 -4.64 -12.09
C LYS A 352 14.41 -4.23 -12.33
N PHE A 353 14.71 -2.92 -12.33
CA PHE A 353 16.08 -2.40 -12.38
C PHE A 353 16.63 -2.13 -10.97
N GLY A 354 15.82 -2.35 -9.93
CA GLY A 354 16.15 -2.09 -8.53
C GLY A 354 16.06 -0.61 -8.13
N GLU A 355 15.44 0.23 -8.97
CA GLU A 355 15.17 1.62 -8.66
C GLU A 355 13.95 1.75 -7.76
N LEU A 356 14.01 2.64 -6.76
CA LEU A 356 12.90 2.89 -5.85
C LEU A 356 12.07 4.08 -6.32
N TRP A 357 10.77 3.83 -6.40
CA TRP A 357 9.74 4.80 -6.73
C TRP A 357 8.90 5.09 -5.51
N PHE A 358 8.60 6.36 -5.28
CA PHE A 358 7.80 6.83 -4.15
C PHE A 358 6.57 7.55 -4.69
N GLY A 359 5.40 6.93 -4.52
CA GLY A 359 4.11 7.55 -4.82
C GLY A 359 3.59 8.29 -3.61
N THR A 360 3.18 9.54 -3.79
CA THR A 360 2.81 10.44 -2.71
C THR A 360 1.34 10.83 -2.73
N ASP A 361 0.88 11.42 -1.64
CA ASP A 361 -0.45 12.02 -1.53
C ASP A 361 -0.40 13.50 -1.93
N GLY A 362 -0.96 13.81 -3.09
CA GLY A 362 -1.16 15.17 -3.57
C GLY A 362 -0.05 15.79 -4.41
N ASP A 363 1.18 15.23 -4.43
CA ASP A 363 2.32 15.83 -5.11
C ASP A 363 3.03 14.89 -6.11
N GLY A 364 2.31 13.88 -6.60
CA GLY A 364 2.76 12.98 -7.64
C GLY A 364 3.71 11.90 -7.14
N MET A 365 4.84 11.73 -7.80
CA MET A 365 5.82 10.70 -7.46
C MET A 365 7.24 11.20 -7.64
N CYS A 366 8.19 10.54 -6.96
CA CYS A 366 9.61 10.75 -7.15
C CYS A 366 10.36 9.41 -7.17
N ARG A 367 11.60 9.45 -7.65
CA ARG A 367 12.53 8.33 -7.69
C ARG A 367 13.78 8.66 -6.88
N PHE A 368 14.24 7.71 -6.10
CA PHE A 368 15.51 7.81 -5.38
C PHE A 368 16.66 7.26 -6.22
N ASN A 369 17.70 8.06 -6.47
CA ASN A 369 18.86 7.70 -7.30
C ASN A 369 20.07 7.20 -6.49
N GLY A 370 19.90 6.92 -5.21
CA GLY A 370 20.96 6.55 -4.26
C GLY A 370 21.50 7.71 -3.43
N LYS A 371 21.20 8.97 -3.82
CA LYS A 371 21.64 10.20 -3.10
C LYS A 371 20.49 11.17 -2.84
N THR A 372 19.70 11.46 -3.86
CA THR A 372 18.60 12.44 -3.81
C THR A 372 17.34 11.88 -4.46
N PHE A 373 16.23 12.56 -4.21
CA PHE A 373 14.97 12.29 -4.88
C PHE A 373 14.85 13.16 -6.14
N THR A 374 14.37 12.57 -7.21
CA THR A 374 14.06 13.29 -8.45
C THR A 374 12.57 13.18 -8.68
N ALA A 375 11.88 14.33 -8.65
CA ALA A 375 10.46 14.40 -8.93
C ALA A 375 10.18 13.98 -10.38
N LEU A 376 9.16 13.18 -10.58
CA LEU A 376 8.61 12.88 -11.88
C LEU A 376 7.50 13.91 -12.16
N VAL A 377 7.87 15.01 -12.78
CA VAL A 377 6.90 16.02 -13.23
C VAL A 377 6.49 15.62 -14.64
N VAL A 378 5.28 15.12 -14.77
CA VAL A 378 4.64 14.93 -16.07
C VAL A 378 3.83 16.19 -16.33
N GLN A 379 4.34 17.04 -17.20
CA GLN A 379 3.63 18.22 -17.72
C GLN A 379 2.72 17.81 -18.88
#